data_f2e3f6c48d791fbda2331c283399c65e
#
_entry.id   f2e3f6c48d791fbda2331c283399c65e
#
_cell.length_a   1.000
_cell.length_b   1.000
_cell.length_c   1.000
_cell.angle_alpha   90.00
_cell.angle_beta   90.00
_cell.angle_gamma   90.00
#
_symmetry.space_group_name_H-M   'P 1'
#
loop_
_entity.id
_entity.type
_entity.pdbx_description
1 polymer ?
#
loop_
_entity_poly.entity_id
_entity_poly.type
_entity_poly.pdbx_seq_one_letter_code
_entity_poly.pdbx_strand_id
1 'polypeptide(L)'
;VTADQLLALLKHRGVTLSLRGDQLSVVADDEVLADQELIALLRSHKPALIEALRQSMAQTAGSSGLPAGTTVITPALLDLCQLDAAQIEGIIAGVPGGAANIQDIYPLVPLQAGILFHHLLQERGDTYLLHVLLAFDDEPRLRRFMDAINQAIARHDILRTALAWEGLDAPVQVVWRQAPLTLELFSPPAGDVATALRAWTDPREHRLDLRQAPLMRAVAAADPANGRWLLQLLHHHAVMDHTSLERLVGEVAAIQQGRLADLQPPRPFRDFVVRARQGLSEAQHGAFFTELLGDIDEPTAPCGLLDVRGDGSQLQTLEAPLALDLSRRIRELSRHLEVSSASLFHLAWALVLGKTSGRDDVVFGTVMFGRLLGTAEAATAMGLFINTLPLRVRLAVPVAQALRDTHGLLSRLIAHEQAPLGLAQRCSALPNGTALFSALLNYRHSTAQGHAPVLDGMQVLGGEERTNYPFNLSVDDLGDGFSLSLQIDPLVGAAPVF
;
A
#
# COMPACT_ATOMS: atom_id res chain seq x y z
N VAL A 1 -12.45 -1.70 -39.35
CA VAL A 1 -11.94 -2.47 -38.21
C VAL A 1 -12.81 -2.07 -37.02
N THR A 2 -13.41 -3.02 -36.30
CA THR A 2 -14.17 -2.72 -35.06
C THR A 2 -13.20 -2.42 -33.92
N ALA A 3 -13.66 -1.73 -32.86
CA ALA A 3 -12.84 -1.41 -31.71
C ALA A 3 -12.25 -2.68 -31.07
N ASP A 4 -13.02 -3.78 -30.98
CA ASP A 4 -12.57 -5.06 -30.42
C ASP A 4 -11.50 -5.75 -31.28
N GLN A 5 -11.66 -5.70 -32.61
CA GLN A 5 -10.65 -6.21 -33.53
C GLN A 5 -9.34 -5.41 -33.45
N LEU A 6 -9.46 -4.08 -33.23
CA LEU A 6 -8.31 -3.21 -33.06
C LEU A 6 -7.63 -3.47 -31.72
N LEU A 7 -8.37 -3.65 -30.63
CA LEU A 7 -7.83 -4.01 -29.31
C LEU A 7 -7.09 -5.36 -29.37
N ALA A 8 -7.64 -6.36 -30.04
CA ALA A 8 -6.98 -7.65 -30.23
C ALA A 8 -5.68 -7.52 -31.04
N LEU A 9 -5.68 -6.73 -32.12
CA LEU A 9 -4.50 -6.47 -32.95
C LEU A 9 -3.39 -5.75 -32.15
N LEU A 10 -3.78 -4.75 -31.38
CA LEU A 10 -2.86 -3.95 -30.56
C LEU A 10 -2.21 -4.82 -29.47
N LYS A 11 -3.00 -5.65 -28.79
CA LYS A 11 -2.50 -6.62 -27.81
C LYS A 11 -1.52 -7.61 -28.43
N HIS A 12 -1.77 -8.07 -29.63
CA HIS A 12 -0.86 -8.98 -30.36
C HIS A 12 0.45 -8.30 -30.77
N ARG A 13 0.45 -6.97 -30.93
CA ARG A 13 1.65 -6.16 -31.22
C ARG A 13 2.34 -5.63 -29.96
N GLY A 14 1.97 -6.09 -28.78
CA GLY A 14 2.57 -5.63 -27.52
C GLY A 14 2.14 -4.22 -27.10
N VAL A 15 1.09 -3.64 -27.71
CA VAL A 15 0.57 -2.34 -27.33
C VAL A 15 -0.43 -2.50 -26.21
N THR A 16 -0.15 -1.88 -25.08
CA THR A 16 -1.07 -1.81 -23.94
C THR A 16 -1.81 -0.48 -23.97
N LEU A 17 -3.14 -0.53 -23.97
CA LEU A 17 -4.00 0.64 -23.87
C LEU A 17 -4.63 0.71 -22.49
N SER A 18 -4.61 1.91 -21.91
CA SER A 18 -5.29 2.19 -20.65
C SER A 18 -5.99 3.55 -20.71
N LEU A 19 -6.96 3.77 -19.80
CA LEU A 19 -7.63 5.06 -19.68
C LEU A 19 -7.04 5.83 -18.49
N ARG A 20 -6.66 7.09 -18.73
CA ARG A 20 -6.37 8.08 -17.68
C ARG A 20 -7.47 9.13 -17.68
N GLY A 21 -8.50 8.93 -16.84
CA GLY A 21 -9.74 9.70 -16.94
C GLY A 21 -10.37 9.50 -18.32
N ASP A 22 -10.55 10.58 -19.08
CA ASP A 22 -11.06 10.55 -20.46
C ASP A 22 -9.97 10.47 -21.53
N GLN A 23 -8.71 10.29 -21.13
CA GLN A 23 -7.58 10.19 -22.06
C GLN A 23 -7.11 8.76 -22.23
N LEU A 24 -6.89 8.36 -23.49
CA LEU A 24 -6.29 7.09 -23.85
C LEU A 24 -4.78 7.19 -23.65
N SER A 25 -4.24 6.32 -22.78
CA SER A 25 -2.81 6.12 -22.58
C SER A 25 -2.37 4.90 -23.38
N VAL A 26 -1.24 5.02 -24.09
CA VAL A 26 -0.68 3.97 -24.93
C VAL A 26 0.72 3.66 -24.42
N VAL A 27 0.98 2.39 -24.13
CA VAL A 27 2.30 1.89 -23.75
C VAL A 27 2.72 0.81 -24.74
N ALA A 28 3.84 0.99 -25.40
CA ALA A 28 4.41 0.03 -26.34
C ALA A 28 5.93 0.33 -26.47
N ASP A 29 6.67 -0.60 -27.10
CA ASP A 29 8.08 -0.41 -27.42
C ASP A 29 8.27 0.76 -28.40
N ASP A 30 9.43 1.42 -28.34
CA ASP A 30 9.75 2.61 -29.15
C ASP A 30 9.61 2.33 -30.67
N GLU A 31 9.94 1.11 -31.13
CA GLU A 31 9.76 0.70 -32.54
C GLU A 31 8.28 0.67 -32.94
N VAL A 32 7.40 0.25 -32.04
CA VAL A 32 5.95 0.18 -32.27
C VAL A 32 5.34 1.58 -32.19
N LEU A 33 5.84 2.43 -31.31
CA LEU A 33 5.44 3.85 -31.22
C LEU A 33 5.95 4.70 -32.39
N ALA A 34 6.96 4.25 -33.13
CA ALA A 34 7.43 4.89 -34.35
C ALA A 34 6.56 4.58 -35.59
N ASP A 35 5.66 3.58 -35.52
CA ASP A 35 4.75 3.21 -36.61
C ASP A 35 3.66 4.26 -36.80
N GLN A 36 3.85 5.12 -37.81
CA GLN A 36 2.92 6.22 -38.11
C GLN A 36 1.52 5.74 -38.52
N GLU A 37 1.42 4.55 -39.16
CA GLU A 37 0.10 3.97 -39.54
C GLU A 37 -0.65 3.54 -38.30
N LEU A 38 0.02 2.94 -37.32
CA LEU A 38 -0.56 2.53 -36.05
C LEU A 38 -1.03 3.75 -35.24
N ILE A 39 -0.21 4.81 -35.20
CA ILE A 39 -0.58 6.06 -34.51
C ILE A 39 -1.79 6.74 -35.18
N ALA A 40 -1.83 6.75 -36.51
CA ALA A 40 -2.98 7.28 -37.24
C ALA A 40 -4.26 6.47 -36.98
N LEU A 41 -4.15 5.15 -36.90
CA LEU A 41 -5.22 4.23 -36.58
C LEU A 41 -5.73 4.45 -35.14
N LEU A 42 -4.84 4.58 -34.18
CA LEU A 42 -5.16 4.88 -32.79
C LEU A 42 -5.88 6.24 -32.65
N ARG A 43 -5.44 7.27 -33.39
CA ARG A 43 -6.07 8.58 -33.39
C ARG A 43 -7.49 8.56 -33.99
N SER A 44 -7.65 7.87 -35.14
CA SER A 44 -8.95 7.79 -35.84
C SER A 44 -9.99 7.00 -35.06
N HIS A 45 -9.59 6.00 -34.28
CA HIS A 45 -10.49 5.16 -33.49
C HIS A 45 -10.50 5.50 -32.00
N LYS A 46 -9.84 6.59 -31.58
CA LYS A 46 -9.72 6.99 -30.18
C LYS A 46 -11.05 7.00 -29.40
N PRO A 47 -12.16 7.60 -29.91
CA PRO A 47 -13.43 7.59 -29.19
C PRO A 47 -14.00 6.17 -29.02
N ALA A 48 -13.91 5.34 -30.08
CA ALA A 48 -14.39 3.97 -30.04
C ALA A 48 -13.56 3.06 -29.13
N LEU A 49 -12.24 3.28 -29.08
CA LEU A 49 -11.33 2.58 -28.15
C LEU A 49 -11.60 2.97 -26.70
N ILE A 50 -11.85 4.27 -26.43
CA ILE A 50 -12.23 4.75 -25.11
C ILE A 50 -13.53 4.10 -24.67
N GLU A 51 -14.53 4.06 -25.53
CA GLU A 51 -15.83 3.46 -25.21
C GLU A 51 -15.73 1.94 -25.01
N ALA A 52 -15.00 1.22 -25.86
CA ALA A 52 -14.77 -0.22 -25.72
C ALA A 52 -13.99 -0.55 -24.44
N LEU A 53 -12.98 0.26 -24.08
CA LEU A 53 -12.26 0.10 -22.82
C LEU A 53 -13.16 0.40 -21.62
N ARG A 54 -14.04 1.44 -21.70
CA ARG A 54 -15.05 1.71 -20.65
C ARG A 54 -16.04 0.56 -20.51
N GLN A 55 -16.53 0.02 -21.61
CA GLN A 55 -17.46 -1.11 -21.59
C GLN A 55 -16.80 -2.38 -21.06
N SER A 56 -15.55 -2.65 -21.45
CA SER A 56 -14.75 -3.74 -20.89
C SER A 56 -14.52 -3.56 -19.39
N MET A 57 -14.20 -2.33 -18.95
CA MET A 57 -14.05 -2.00 -17.54
C MET A 57 -15.37 -2.11 -16.78
N ALA A 58 -16.48 -1.68 -17.37
CA ALA A 58 -17.81 -1.81 -16.76
C ALA A 58 -18.28 -3.27 -16.69
N GLN A 59 -17.98 -4.07 -17.70
CA GLN A 59 -18.26 -5.52 -17.70
C GLN A 59 -17.40 -6.25 -16.66
N THR A 60 -16.16 -5.82 -16.46
CA THR A 60 -15.25 -6.40 -15.45
C THR A 60 -15.61 -5.93 -14.04
N ALA A 61 -16.07 -4.68 -13.90
CA ALA A 61 -16.63 -4.15 -12.63
C ALA A 61 -18.00 -4.78 -12.29
N GLY A 62 -18.67 -5.39 -13.26
CA GLY A 62 -19.96 -6.09 -13.08
C GLY A 62 -19.80 -7.55 -12.65
N SER A 63 -18.58 -8.12 -12.57
CA SER A 63 -18.36 -9.44 -11.97
C SER A 63 -18.24 -9.28 -10.45
N SER A 64 -19.37 -9.12 -9.80
CA SER A 64 -19.50 -8.98 -8.36
C SER A 64 -19.28 -10.32 -7.69
N GLY A 65 -18.07 -10.74 -7.32
CA GLY A 65 -17.80 -11.86 -6.42
C GLY A 65 -18.83 -13.02 -6.44
N LEU A 66 -18.87 -13.78 -5.40
CA LEU A 66 -19.86 -14.87 -5.27
C LEU A 66 -21.28 -14.30 -5.05
N PRO A 67 -22.32 -14.78 -5.77
CA PRO A 67 -23.70 -14.33 -5.56
C PRO A 67 -24.14 -14.42 -4.09
N ALA A 68 -25.01 -13.50 -3.68
CA ALA A 68 -25.58 -13.55 -2.32
C ALA A 68 -26.36 -14.87 -2.14
N GLY A 69 -26.15 -15.54 -1.00
CA GLY A 69 -26.79 -16.82 -0.69
C GLY A 69 -26.08 -18.04 -1.29
N THR A 70 -24.90 -17.89 -1.89
CA THR A 70 -24.08 -19.03 -2.33
C THR A 70 -23.75 -19.90 -1.13
N THR A 71 -24.18 -21.16 -1.18
CA THR A 71 -23.91 -22.18 -0.13
C THR A 71 -22.88 -23.22 -0.59
N VAL A 72 -22.60 -23.28 -1.89
CA VAL A 72 -21.61 -24.18 -2.51
C VAL A 72 -20.72 -23.35 -3.42
N ILE A 73 -19.41 -23.32 -3.13
CA ILE A 73 -18.42 -22.65 -3.96
C ILE A 73 -17.73 -23.72 -4.81
N THR A 74 -17.71 -23.50 -6.12
CA THR A 74 -17.03 -24.40 -7.07
C THR A 74 -15.90 -23.65 -7.78
N PRO A 75 -14.88 -24.36 -8.32
CA PRO A 75 -13.79 -23.73 -9.07
C PRO A 75 -14.29 -22.81 -10.20
N ALA A 76 -15.40 -23.15 -10.86
CA ALA A 76 -15.98 -22.37 -11.95
C ALA A 76 -16.54 -20.99 -11.52
N LEU A 77 -16.79 -20.79 -10.22
CA LEU A 77 -17.24 -19.51 -9.67
C LEU A 77 -16.09 -18.55 -9.34
N LEU A 78 -14.84 -19.03 -9.40
CA LEU A 78 -13.64 -18.27 -9.05
C LEU A 78 -12.87 -17.92 -10.31
N ASP A 79 -13.13 -16.73 -10.86
CA ASP A 79 -12.57 -16.28 -12.15
C ASP A 79 -11.14 -15.69 -12.03
N LEU A 80 -10.70 -15.34 -10.82
CA LEU A 80 -9.39 -14.70 -10.58
C LEU A 80 -8.33 -15.66 -10.03
N CYS A 81 -8.70 -16.81 -9.49
CA CYS A 81 -7.77 -17.81 -8.96
C CYS A 81 -8.18 -19.23 -9.40
N GLN A 82 -7.20 -20.11 -9.47
CA GLN A 82 -7.41 -21.52 -9.76
C GLN A 82 -7.26 -22.28 -8.45
N LEU A 83 -8.37 -22.75 -7.90
CA LEU A 83 -8.42 -23.58 -6.72
C LEU A 83 -9.19 -24.85 -7.04
N ASP A 84 -8.74 -25.99 -6.56
CA ASP A 84 -9.50 -27.23 -6.65
C ASP A 84 -10.58 -27.32 -5.53
N ALA A 85 -11.40 -28.36 -5.61
CA ALA A 85 -12.50 -28.53 -4.65
C ALA A 85 -12.01 -28.73 -3.20
N ALA A 86 -10.90 -29.45 -3.01
CA ALA A 86 -10.34 -29.69 -1.67
C ALA A 86 -9.75 -28.42 -1.06
N GLN A 87 -9.08 -27.59 -1.86
CA GLN A 87 -8.57 -26.29 -1.47
C GLN A 87 -9.72 -25.35 -1.07
N ILE A 88 -10.79 -25.32 -1.84
CA ILE A 88 -12.00 -24.52 -1.55
C ILE A 88 -12.65 -24.99 -0.24
N GLU A 89 -12.80 -26.31 -0.04
CA GLU A 89 -13.34 -26.86 1.21
C GLU A 89 -12.48 -26.49 2.42
N GLY A 90 -11.13 -26.52 2.29
CA GLY A 90 -10.20 -26.08 3.32
C GLY A 90 -10.41 -24.62 3.71
N ILE A 91 -10.58 -23.74 2.72
CA ILE A 91 -10.88 -22.32 2.95
C ILE A 91 -12.22 -22.15 3.65
N ILE A 92 -13.27 -22.83 3.17
CA ILE A 92 -14.62 -22.75 3.75
C ILE A 92 -14.62 -23.18 5.21
N ALA A 93 -13.89 -24.24 5.57
CA ALA A 93 -13.81 -24.73 6.95
C ALA A 93 -13.20 -23.70 7.93
N GLY A 94 -12.34 -22.80 7.45
CA GLY A 94 -11.73 -21.72 8.25
C GLY A 94 -12.61 -20.48 8.43
N VAL A 95 -13.75 -20.38 7.71
CA VAL A 95 -14.60 -19.19 7.72
C VAL A 95 -15.84 -19.42 8.62
N PRO A 96 -16.05 -18.60 9.65
CA PRO A 96 -17.29 -18.67 10.45
C PRO A 96 -18.54 -18.48 9.57
N GLY A 97 -19.47 -19.43 9.64
CA GLY A 97 -20.65 -19.45 8.76
C GLY A 97 -20.41 -20.12 7.40
N GLY A 98 -19.20 -20.62 7.15
CA GLY A 98 -18.85 -21.40 5.94
C GLY A 98 -19.02 -20.63 4.64
N ALA A 99 -19.34 -21.34 3.55
CA ALA A 99 -19.50 -20.77 2.22
C ALA A 99 -20.49 -19.59 2.17
N ALA A 100 -21.55 -19.61 2.97
CA ALA A 100 -22.56 -18.55 3.02
C ALA A 100 -21.99 -17.21 3.47
N ASN A 101 -20.90 -17.22 4.27
CA ASN A 101 -20.22 -16.01 4.72
C ASN A 101 -19.08 -15.58 3.81
N ILE A 102 -18.75 -16.32 2.76
CA ILE A 102 -17.73 -15.90 1.79
C ILE A 102 -18.39 -15.04 0.71
N GLN A 103 -17.84 -13.84 0.51
CA GLN A 103 -18.26 -12.89 -0.53
C GLN A 103 -17.44 -13.08 -1.81
N ASP A 104 -16.13 -13.35 -1.67
CA ASP A 104 -15.22 -13.49 -2.79
C ASP A 104 -13.92 -14.19 -2.37
N ILE A 105 -13.19 -14.76 -3.36
CA ILE A 105 -11.85 -15.31 -3.20
C ILE A 105 -11.02 -14.89 -4.40
N TYR A 106 -9.89 -14.21 -4.16
CA TYR A 106 -9.01 -13.75 -5.23
C TYR A 106 -7.54 -13.62 -4.77
N PRO A 107 -6.54 -13.55 -5.68
CA PRO A 107 -5.13 -13.52 -5.33
C PRO A 107 -4.72 -12.29 -4.53
N LEU A 108 -3.59 -12.39 -3.83
CA LEU A 108 -2.92 -11.26 -3.21
C LEU A 108 -2.32 -10.33 -4.27
N VAL A 109 -2.21 -9.04 -3.92
CA VAL A 109 -1.36 -8.10 -4.66
C VAL A 109 0.10 -8.23 -4.19
N PRO A 110 1.09 -7.77 -4.97
CA PRO A 110 2.50 -8.02 -4.70
C PRO A 110 2.96 -7.66 -3.29
N LEU A 111 2.58 -6.49 -2.77
CA LEU A 111 2.98 -6.09 -1.42
C LEU A 111 2.30 -6.96 -0.34
N GLN A 112 1.04 -7.36 -0.51
CA GLN A 112 0.39 -8.30 0.42
C GLN A 112 1.15 -9.62 0.50
N ALA A 113 1.63 -10.14 -0.64
CA ALA A 113 2.44 -11.36 -0.67
C ALA A 113 3.77 -11.17 0.09
N GLY A 114 4.41 -10.01 -0.05
CA GLY A 114 5.60 -9.65 0.71
C GLY A 114 5.34 -9.54 2.22
N ILE A 115 4.24 -8.89 2.62
CA ILE A 115 3.81 -8.78 4.02
C ILE A 115 3.54 -10.16 4.62
N LEU A 116 2.78 -11.02 3.91
CA LEU A 116 2.52 -12.39 4.34
C LEU A 116 3.80 -13.18 4.51
N PHE A 117 4.76 -13.06 3.57
CA PHE A 117 6.06 -13.71 3.66
C PHE A 117 6.80 -13.31 4.94
N HIS A 118 6.88 -12.01 5.27
CA HIS A 118 7.50 -11.55 6.51
C HIS A 118 6.73 -12.02 7.74
N HIS A 119 5.40 -11.99 7.71
CA HIS A 119 4.57 -12.53 8.78
C HIS A 119 4.88 -14.00 9.05
N LEU A 120 5.07 -14.82 8.01
CA LEU A 120 5.38 -16.24 8.15
C LEU A 120 6.82 -16.51 8.63
N LEU A 121 7.75 -15.61 8.35
CA LEU A 121 9.14 -15.71 8.84
C LEU A 121 9.28 -15.38 10.32
N GLN A 122 8.43 -14.52 10.85
CA GLN A 122 8.46 -14.10 12.25
C GLN A 122 7.69 -15.08 13.11
N GLU A 123 8.31 -15.61 14.15
CA GLU A 123 7.64 -16.47 15.14
C GLU A 123 6.95 -15.64 16.22
N ARG A 124 7.42 -14.41 16.46
CA ARG A 124 6.99 -13.54 17.55
C ARG A 124 6.85 -12.10 17.05
N GLY A 125 5.79 -11.45 17.47
CA GLY A 125 5.47 -10.10 16.99
C GLY A 125 5.11 -10.02 15.51
N ASP A 126 4.78 -8.82 15.05
CA ASP A 126 4.47 -8.54 13.64
C ASP A 126 4.80 -7.07 13.30
N THR A 127 5.76 -6.87 12.41
CA THR A 127 6.17 -5.53 11.96
C THR A 127 5.03 -4.78 11.27
N TYR A 128 4.13 -5.51 10.63
CA TYR A 128 3.02 -4.95 9.87
C TYR A 128 1.72 -4.84 10.67
N LEU A 129 1.75 -5.13 11.97
CA LEU A 129 0.67 -4.85 12.89
C LEU A 129 0.85 -3.45 13.47
N LEU A 130 0.06 -2.51 12.97
CA LEU A 130 0.08 -1.11 13.38
C LEU A 130 -0.92 -0.87 14.50
N HIS A 131 -0.66 0.14 15.32
CA HIS A 131 -1.52 0.44 16.46
C HIS A 131 -1.73 1.94 16.69
N VAL A 132 -2.87 2.29 17.26
CA VAL A 132 -3.14 3.63 17.76
C VAL A 132 -3.84 3.54 19.11
N LEU A 133 -3.42 4.39 20.05
CA LEU A 133 -4.07 4.57 21.34
C LEU A 133 -4.96 5.79 21.32
N LEU A 134 -6.24 5.59 21.57
CA LEU A 134 -7.28 6.61 21.63
C LEU A 134 -7.80 6.76 23.05
N ALA A 135 -8.15 7.99 23.43
CA ALA A 135 -8.85 8.28 24.68
C ALA A 135 -10.25 8.85 24.39
N PHE A 136 -11.22 8.45 25.19
CA PHE A 136 -12.61 8.91 25.13
C PHE A 136 -13.04 9.43 26.48
N ASP A 137 -13.80 10.52 26.50
CA ASP A 137 -14.29 11.13 27.74
C ASP A 137 -15.17 10.16 28.56
N ASP A 138 -15.89 9.24 27.88
CA ASP A 138 -16.78 8.28 28.51
C ASP A 138 -16.94 6.98 27.70
N GLU A 139 -17.46 5.92 28.34
CA GLU A 139 -17.74 4.64 27.71
C GLU A 139 -18.79 4.74 26.59
N PRO A 140 -19.89 5.49 26.72
CA PRO A 140 -20.85 5.65 25.64
C PRO A 140 -20.24 6.23 24.36
N ARG A 141 -19.26 7.15 24.45
CA ARG A 141 -18.54 7.69 23.27
C ARG A 141 -17.66 6.61 22.62
N LEU A 142 -16.93 5.86 23.42
CA LEU A 142 -16.14 4.71 22.93
C LEU A 142 -17.06 3.71 22.19
N ARG A 143 -18.21 3.36 22.76
CA ARG A 143 -19.15 2.40 22.12
C ARG A 143 -19.70 2.96 20.80
N ARG A 144 -20.09 4.24 20.75
CA ARG A 144 -20.51 4.88 19.50
C ARG A 144 -19.39 4.88 18.43
N PHE A 145 -18.14 5.05 18.86
CA PHE A 145 -17.00 4.94 17.94
C PHE A 145 -16.86 3.51 17.39
N MET A 146 -17.01 2.49 18.24
CA MET A 146 -16.99 1.08 17.81
C MET A 146 -18.16 0.74 16.86
N ASP A 147 -19.34 1.29 17.10
CA ASP A 147 -20.48 1.13 16.19
C ASP A 147 -20.20 1.78 14.83
N ALA A 148 -19.60 2.95 14.80
CA ALA A 148 -19.25 3.65 13.57
C ALA A 148 -18.14 2.91 12.79
N ILE A 149 -17.11 2.40 13.47
CA ILE A 149 -16.08 1.56 12.85
C ILE A 149 -16.70 0.29 12.23
N ASN A 150 -17.60 -0.37 12.93
CA ASN A 150 -18.27 -1.57 12.43
C ASN A 150 -19.15 -1.26 11.21
N GLN A 151 -19.79 -0.10 11.16
CA GLN A 151 -20.49 0.35 9.96
C GLN A 151 -19.52 0.57 8.78
N ALA A 152 -18.37 1.17 9.02
CA ALA A 152 -17.33 1.32 7.98
C ALA A 152 -16.77 -0.04 7.51
N ILE A 153 -16.51 -0.99 8.44
CA ILE A 153 -16.09 -2.35 8.11
C ILE A 153 -17.14 -3.06 7.24
N ALA A 154 -18.42 -2.93 7.58
CA ALA A 154 -19.49 -3.53 6.78
C ALA A 154 -19.57 -2.96 5.36
N ARG A 155 -19.20 -1.69 5.16
CA ARG A 155 -19.18 -1.02 3.85
C ARG A 155 -18.06 -1.50 2.94
N HIS A 156 -16.85 -1.72 3.47
CA HIS A 156 -15.64 -1.99 2.70
C HIS A 156 -15.25 -3.46 2.78
N ASP A 157 -15.20 -4.12 1.63
CA ASP A 157 -14.87 -5.55 1.49
C ASP A 157 -13.47 -5.87 2.02
N ILE A 158 -12.48 -5.04 1.70
CA ILE A 158 -11.09 -5.25 2.15
C ILE A 158 -10.96 -5.27 3.68
N LEU A 159 -11.76 -4.51 4.41
CA LEU A 159 -11.76 -4.52 5.89
C LEU A 159 -12.36 -5.81 6.48
N ARG A 160 -13.03 -6.61 5.66
CA ARG A 160 -13.60 -7.93 6.00
C ARG A 160 -12.84 -9.08 5.34
N THR A 161 -11.57 -8.85 4.98
CA THR A 161 -10.74 -9.79 4.25
C THR A 161 -9.77 -10.49 5.18
N ALA A 162 -9.68 -11.81 5.03
CA ALA A 162 -8.67 -12.67 5.63
C ALA A 162 -7.74 -13.20 4.52
N LEU A 163 -6.62 -13.79 4.91
CA LEU A 163 -5.67 -14.42 3.98
C LEU A 163 -5.67 -15.94 4.17
N ALA A 164 -5.59 -16.69 3.09
CA ALA A 164 -5.42 -18.13 3.10
C ALA A 164 -4.20 -18.54 2.27
N TRP A 165 -3.39 -19.45 2.79
CA TRP A 165 -2.15 -19.92 2.14
C TRP A 165 -1.85 -21.40 2.39
N GLU A 166 -2.38 -22.02 3.46
CA GLU A 166 -2.09 -23.39 3.83
C GLU A 166 -2.71 -24.36 2.82
N GLY A 167 -1.90 -25.23 2.25
CA GLY A 167 -2.34 -26.21 1.26
C GLY A 167 -2.69 -25.62 -0.12
N LEU A 168 -2.32 -24.36 -0.38
CA LEU A 168 -2.57 -23.68 -1.64
C LEU A 168 -1.26 -23.50 -2.43
N ASP A 169 -1.33 -23.56 -3.75
CA ASP A 169 -0.18 -23.27 -4.63
C ASP A 169 0.23 -21.79 -4.57
N ALA A 170 -0.73 -20.90 -4.35
CA ALA A 170 -0.52 -19.47 -4.15
C ALA A 170 -1.52 -18.94 -3.12
N PRO A 171 -1.11 -18.00 -2.24
CA PRO A 171 -2.00 -17.43 -1.25
C PRO A 171 -3.11 -16.60 -1.90
N VAL A 172 -4.28 -16.59 -1.23
CA VAL A 172 -5.46 -15.86 -1.68
C VAL A 172 -6.04 -14.98 -0.56
N GLN A 173 -6.77 -13.96 -0.97
CA GLN A 173 -7.64 -13.17 -0.13
C GLN A 173 -9.02 -13.83 -0.07
N VAL A 174 -9.60 -13.92 1.12
CA VAL A 174 -10.93 -14.46 1.37
C VAL A 174 -11.79 -13.35 1.98
N VAL A 175 -12.69 -12.81 1.20
CA VAL A 175 -13.57 -11.72 1.62
C VAL A 175 -14.80 -12.31 2.33
N TRP A 176 -15.04 -11.92 3.56
CA TRP A 176 -16.21 -12.34 4.32
C TRP A 176 -17.36 -11.35 4.11
N ARG A 177 -18.60 -11.85 4.15
CA ARG A 177 -19.78 -10.97 4.13
C ARG A 177 -19.98 -10.25 5.44
N GLN A 178 -19.66 -10.91 6.53
CA GLN A 178 -19.74 -10.38 7.88
C GLN A 178 -18.47 -10.69 8.66
N ALA A 179 -17.83 -9.65 9.18
CA ALA A 179 -16.65 -9.75 10.03
C ALA A 179 -16.65 -8.54 10.99
N PRO A 180 -17.54 -8.53 12.01
CA PRO A 180 -17.60 -7.43 12.95
C PRO A 180 -16.37 -7.40 13.86
N LEU A 181 -15.84 -6.20 14.11
CA LEU A 181 -14.78 -5.97 15.08
C LEU A 181 -15.39 -5.98 16.49
N THR A 182 -14.99 -6.95 17.31
CA THR A 182 -15.44 -7.04 18.70
C THR A 182 -14.57 -6.20 19.62
N LEU A 183 -15.19 -5.58 20.62
CA LEU A 183 -14.50 -4.83 21.67
C LEU A 183 -14.12 -5.77 22.82
N GLU A 184 -12.83 -5.95 23.05
CA GLU A 184 -12.29 -6.65 24.22
C GLU A 184 -12.14 -5.66 25.37
N LEU A 185 -12.56 -6.08 26.59
CA LEU A 185 -12.34 -5.28 27.79
C LEU A 185 -11.13 -5.82 28.55
N PHE A 186 -10.19 -4.96 28.82
CA PHE A 186 -8.98 -5.24 29.59
C PHE A 186 -9.08 -4.62 30.98
N SER A 187 -8.76 -5.41 32.00
CA SER A 187 -8.69 -4.95 33.39
C SER A 187 -7.21 -4.84 33.76
N PRO A 188 -6.59 -3.66 33.65
CA PRO A 188 -5.18 -3.50 33.93
C PRO A 188 -4.87 -3.70 35.43
N PRO A 189 -3.63 -4.16 35.77
CA PRO A 189 -3.16 -4.13 37.13
C PRO A 189 -3.07 -2.67 37.64
N ALA A 190 -2.85 -2.50 38.94
CA ALA A 190 -2.65 -1.16 39.51
C ALA A 190 -1.47 -0.43 38.83
N GLY A 191 -1.65 0.84 38.49
CA GLY A 191 -0.65 1.66 37.82
C GLY A 191 -1.21 2.46 36.65
N ASP A 192 -0.34 2.87 35.72
CA ASP A 192 -0.74 3.62 34.53
C ASP A 192 -1.44 2.70 33.51
N VAL A 193 -2.71 2.98 33.27
CA VAL A 193 -3.58 2.19 32.40
C VAL A 193 -3.09 2.21 30.96
N ALA A 194 -2.60 3.36 30.46
CA ALA A 194 -2.12 3.49 29.10
C ALA A 194 -0.89 2.63 28.86
N THR A 195 0.06 2.61 29.79
CA THR A 195 1.26 1.76 29.73
C THR A 195 0.90 0.28 29.79
N ALA A 196 -0.01 -0.10 30.70
CA ALA A 196 -0.46 -1.50 30.82
C ALA A 196 -1.17 -1.98 29.55
N LEU A 197 -2.03 -1.14 28.96
CA LEU A 197 -2.77 -1.46 27.74
C LEU A 197 -1.84 -1.59 26.53
N ARG A 198 -0.86 -0.70 26.39
CA ARG A 198 0.18 -0.80 25.35
C ARG A 198 0.99 -2.09 25.49
N ALA A 199 1.43 -2.42 26.70
CA ALA A 199 2.19 -3.65 26.95
C ALA A 199 1.37 -4.91 26.65
N TRP A 200 0.05 -4.91 26.97
CA TRP A 200 -0.85 -6.03 26.69
C TRP A 200 -1.11 -6.25 25.20
N THR A 201 -0.92 -5.25 24.38
CA THR A 201 -1.25 -5.28 22.95
C THR A 201 0.00 -5.01 22.08
N ASP A 202 1.20 -5.06 22.66
CA ASP A 202 2.44 -4.71 21.96
C ASP A 202 2.62 -5.55 20.69
N PRO A 203 2.65 -4.95 19.49
CA PRO A 203 2.87 -5.69 18.25
C PRO A 203 4.25 -6.37 18.15
N ARG A 204 5.20 -6.06 19.05
CA ARG A 204 6.48 -6.76 19.15
C ARG A 204 6.35 -8.16 19.74
N GLU A 205 5.28 -8.38 20.50
CA GLU A 205 5.03 -9.63 21.24
C GLU A 205 3.79 -10.36 20.70
N HIS A 206 2.85 -9.62 20.11
CA HIS A 206 1.56 -10.12 19.67
C HIS A 206 1.40 -10.10 18.16
N ARG A 207 0.58 -11.01 17.66
CA ARG A 207 0.26 -11.15 16.24
C ARG A 207 -1.24 -11.29 16.07
N LEU A 208 -1.74 -10.92 14.89
CA LEU A 208 -3.07 -11.31 14.46
C LEU A 208 -3.01 -12.64 13.69
N ASP A 209 -4.05 -13.45 13.83
CA ASP A 209 -4.26 -14.57 12.92
C ASP A 209 -4.79 -14.02 11.58
N LEU A 210 -3.95 -13.98 10.56
CA LEU A 210 -4.33 -13.43 9.25
C LEU A 210 -5.39 -14.26 8.53
N ARG A 211 -5.73 -15.47 9.03
CA ARG A 211 -6.82 -16.31 8.53
C ARG A 211 -8.19 -15.89 9.05
N GLN A 212 -8.25 -14.92 9.97
CA GLN A 212 -9.47 -14.46 10.63
C GLN A 212 -9.75 -12.98 10.33
N ALA A 213 -10.88 -12.68 9.70
CA ALA A 213 -11.32 -11.31 9.47
C ALA A 213 -12.19 -10.80 10.65
N PRO A 214 -12.14 -9.49 10.94
CA PRO A 214 -11.33 -8.45 10.32
C PRO A 214 -9.87 -8.52 10.80
N LEU A 215 -8.90 -8.11 9.99
CA LEU A 215 -7.50 -8.03 10.40
C LEU A 215 -7.27 -6.80 11.30
N MET A 216 -8.08 -6.71 12.34
CA MET A 216 -8.12 -5.65 13.34
C MET A 216 -8.40 -6.22 14.72
N ARG A 217 -7.93 -5.52 15.76
CA ARG A 217 -8.23 -5.84 17.16
C ARG A 217 -8.51 -4.55 17.93
N ALA A 218 -9.53 -4.56 18.77
CA ALA A 218 -9.93 -3.43 19.59
C ALA A 218 -9.95 -3.85 21.07
N VAL A 219 -9.08 -3.22 21.89
CA VAL A 219 -8.97 -3.53 23.32
C VAL A 219 -9.17 -2.23 24.11
N ALA A 220 -10.13 -2.21 25.02
CA ALA A 220 -10.43 -1.04 25.83
C ALA A 220 -10.23 -1.29 27.32
N ALA A 221 -9.88 -0.22 28.02
CA ALA A 221 -9.76 -0.20 29.48
C ALA A 221 -10.29 1.12 30.04
N ALA A 222 -10.96 1.05 31.19
CA ALA A 222 -11.29 2.25 31.96
C ALA A 222 -10.01 2.85 32.58
N ASP A 223 -9.85 4.15 32.49
CA ASP A 223 -8.77 4.94 33.13
C ASP A 223 -9.39 5.92 34.15
N PRO A 224 -9.83 5.41 35.32
CA PRO A 224 -10.57 6.20 36.29
C PRO A 224 -9.71 7.31 36.93
N ALA A 225 -8.37 7.14 36.95
CA ALA A 225 -7.46 8.17 37.45
C ALA A 225 -7.50 9.45 36.61
N ASN A 226 -7.78 9.32 35.31
CA ASN A 226 -7.90 10.43 34.37
C ASN A 226 -9.35 10.68 33.93
N GLY A 227 -10.33 9.97 34.49
CA GLY A 227 -11.76 10.13 34.19
C GLY A 227 -12.12 9.83 32.73
N ARG A 228 -11.47 8.85 32.10
CA ARG A 228 -11.62 8.55 30.66
C ARG A 228 -11.59 7.04 30.38
N TRP A 229 -11.89 6.70 29.15
CA TRP A 229 -11.72 5.35 28.61
C TRP A 229 -10.62 5.35 27.56
N LEU A 230 -9.79 4.32 27.54
CA LEU A 230 -8.75 4.11 26.55
C LEU A 230 -9.15 2.98 25.61
N LEU A 231 -8.84 3.14 24.32
CA LEU A 231 -8.98 2.13 23.29
C LEU A 231 -7.65 1.97 22.55
N GLN A 232 -7.09 0.79 22.62
CA GLN A 232 -6.00 0.39 21.74
C GLN A 232 -6.61 -0.29 20.52
N LEU A 233 -6.49 0.36 19.37
CA LEU A 233 -6.93 -0.17 18.10
C LEU A 233 -5.70 -0.63 17.32
N LEU A 234 -5.68 -1.91 16.95
CA LEU A 234 -4.65 -2.51 16.11
C LEU A 234 -5.26 -2.83 14.74
N HIS A 235 -4.49 -2.65 13.69
CA HIS A 235 -4.86 -3.04 12.33
C HIS A 235 -3.65 -3.55 11.57
N HIS A 236 -3.89 -4.52 10.69
CA HIS A 236 -2.81 -5.10 9.90
C HIS A 236 -2.64 -4.38 8.56
N HIS A 237 -1.40 -4.08 8.22
CA HIS A 237 -1.08 -3.32 6.99
C HIS A 237 -1.50 -4.06 5.70
N ALA A 238 -1.68 -5.39 5.74
CA ALA A 238 -2.14 -6.17 4.59
C ALA A 238 -3.50 -5.73 4.01
N VAL A 239 -4.34 -5.04 4.80
CA VAL A 239 -5.69 -4.60 4.36
C VAL A 239 -5.84 -3.09 4.26
N MET A 240 -4.84 -2.32 4.68
CA MET A 240 -4.98 -0.86 4.76
C MET A 240 -3.63 -0.15 4.64
N ASP A 241 -3.52 0.81 3.72
CA ASP A 241 -2.43 1.77 3.64
C ASP A 241 -2.78 3.07 4.40
N HIS A 242 -1.83 4.00 4.50
CA HIS A 242 -2.01 5.27 5.21
C HIS A 242 -3.21 6.07 4.67
N THR A 243 -3.36 6.19 3.35
CA THR A 243 -4.50 6.89 2.73
C THR A 243 -5.84 6.23 3.06
N SER A 244 -5.87 4.91 3.13
CA SER A 244 -7.05 4.16 3.53
C SER A 244 -7.39 4.37 5.00
N LEU A 245 -6.38 4.49 5.88
CA LEU A 245 -6.57 4.81 7.29
C LEU A 245 -7.17 6.23 7.47
N GLU A 246 -6.61 7.24 6.80
CA GLU A 246 -7.16 8.60 6.81
C GLU A 246 -8.63 8.62 6.37
N ARG A 247 -8.94 7.85 5.31
CA ARG A 247 -10.31 7.72 4.80
C ARG A 247 -11.23 7.03 5.80
N LEU A 248 -10.77 5.93 6.43
CA LEU A 248 -11.53 5.23 7.47
C LEU A 248 -11.89 6.20 8.61
N VAL A 249 -10.94 6.99 9.09
CA VAL A 249 -11.17 8.00 10.12
C VAL A 249 -12.19 9.03 9.67
N GLY A 250 -12.10 9.51 8.42
CA GLY A 250 -13.06 10.43 7.82
C GLY A 250 -14.48 9.85 7.71
N GLU A 251 -14.61 8.58 7.30
CA GLU A 251 -15.91 7.90 7.25
C GLU A 251 -16.51 7.67 8.64
N VAL A 252 -15.71 7.24 9.61
CA VAL A 252 -16.13 7.08 11.01
C VAL A 252 -16.66 8.40 11.55
N ALA A 253 -15.95 9.51 11.29
CA ALA A 253 -16.41 10.84 11.70
C ALA A 253 -17.76 11.23 11.06
N ALA A 254 -17.91 11.00 9.76
CA ALA A 254 -19.16 11.26 9.04
C ALA A 254 -20.33 10.40 9.56
N ILE A 255 -20.07 9.13 9.85
CA ILE A 255 -21.07 8.19 10.42
C ILE A 255 -21.51 8.69 11.79
N GLN A 256 -20.59 9.07 12.68
CA GLN A 256 -20.92 9.59 14.02
C GLN A 256 -21.72 10.91 13.95
N GLN A 257 -21.54 11.68 12.89
CA GLN A 257 -22.30 12.90 12.63
C GLN A 257 -23.66 12.65 11.92
N GLY A 258 -24.05 11.37 11.74
CA GLY A 258 -25.28 10.99 11.05
C GLY A 258 -25.26 11.23 9.53
N ARG A 259 -24.08 11.43 8.94
CA ARG A 259 -23.88 11.74 7.51
C ARG A 259 -23.49 10.51 6.68
N LEU A 260 -23.94 9.31 7.08
CA LEU A 260 -23.69 8.08 6.33
C LEU A 260 -24.19 8.16 4.87
N ALA A 261 -25.32 8.85 4.65
CA ALA A 261 -25.90 9.02 3.31
C ALA A 261 -25.06 9.90 2.38
N ASP A 262 -24.18 10.73 2.93
CA ASP A 262 -23.29 11.62 2.15
C ASP A 262 -22.04 10.88 1.64
N LEU A 263 -21.75 9.71 2.21
CA LEU A 263 -20.57 8.93 1.85
C LEU A 263 -20.74 8.31 0.46
N GLN A 264 -19.70 8.44 -0.35
CA GLN A 264 -19.66 7.79 -1.68
C GLN A 264 -19.83 6.27 -1.56
N PRO A 265 -20.49 5.62 -2.52
CA PRO A 265 -20.56 4.15 -2.54
C PRO A 265 -19.16 3.54 -2.47
N PRO A 266 -18.96 2.50 -1.63
CA PRO A 266 -17.66 1.83 -1.53
C PRO A 266 -17.33 1.12 -2.84
N ARG A 267 -16.04 1.07 -3.17
CA ARG A 267 -15.54 0.33 -4.34
C ARG A 267 -14.87 -0.96 -3.86
N PRO A 268 -15.17 -2.11 -4.49
CA PRO A 268 -14.53 -3.37 -4.16
C PRO A 268 -13.02 -3.33 -4.43
N PHE A 269 -12.22 -3.86 -3.50
CA PHE A 269 -10.77 -3.99 -3.70
C PHE A 269 -10.44 -4.95 -4.84
N ARG A 270 -11.34 -5.91 -5.12
CA ARG A 270 -11.27 -6.79 -6.30
C ARG A 270 -11.01 -6.02 -7.60
N ASP A 271 -11.62 -4.85 -7.81
CA ASP A 271 -11.45 -4.05 -9.02
C ASP A 271 -9.99 -3.62 -9.23
N PHE A 272 -9.28 -3.36 -8.14
CA PHE A 272 -7.84 -3.09 -8.18
C PHE A 272 -7.04 -4.35 -8.54
N VAL A 273 -7.35 -5.50 -7.92
CA VAL A 273 -6.68 -6.77 -8.22
C VAL A 273 -6.85 -7.15 -9.69
N VAL A 274 -8.03 -7.00 -10.25
CA VAL A 274 -8.32 -7.24 -11.67
C VAL A 274 -7.44 -6.36 -12.56
N ARG A 275 -7.39 -5.05 -12.28
CA ARG A 275 -6.57 -4.10 -13.05
C ARG A 275 -5.08 -4.40 -12.93
N ALA A 276 -4.60 -4.71 -11.73
CA ALA A 276 -3.22 -5.08 -11.51
C ALA A 276 -2.81 -6.29 -12.38
N ARG A 277 -3.70 -7.27 -12.55
CA ARG A 277 -3.46 -8.47 -13.37
C ARG A 277 -3.61 -8.23 -14.89
N GLN A 278 -4.34 -7.21 -15.29
CA GLN A 278 -4.48 -6.80 -16.69
C GLN A 278 -3.35 -5.90 -17.18
N GLY A 279 -2.46 -5.45 -16.28
CA GLY A 279 -1.29 -4.62 -16.58
C GLY A 279 -0.19 -5.36 -17.34
N LEU A 280 1.04 -4.91 -17.17
CA LEU A 280 2.22 -5.53 -17.79
C LEU A 280 2.40 -6.97 -17.30
N SER A 281 2.88 -7.83 -18.19
CA SER A 281 3.21 -9.22 -17.85
C SER A 281 4.46 -9.33 -16.99
N GLU A 282 4.66 -10.44 -16.27
CA GLU A 282 5.87 -10.70 -15.50
C GLU A 282 7.13 -10.64 -16.39
N ALA A 283 7.05 -11.10 -17.64
CA ALA A 283 8.15 -11.00 -18.58
C ALA A 283 8.53 -9.55 -18.93
N GLN A 284 7.54 -8.66 -19.10
CA GLN A 284 7.78 -7.24 -19.35
C GLN A 284 8.37 -6.55 -18.14
N HIS A 285 7.87 -6.84 -16.93
CA HIS A 285 8.50 -6.38 -15.69
C HIS A 285 9.93 -6.88 -15.55
N GLY A 286 10.17 -8.17 -15.84
CA GLY A 286 11.50 -8.80 -15.80
C GLY A 286 12.48 -8.15 -16.75
N ALA A 287 12.08 -7.88 -18.00
CA ALA A 287 12.92 -7.21 -18.99
C ALA A 287 13.35 -5.82 -18.52
N PHE A 288 12.39 -5.02 -17.99
CA PHE A 288 12.66 -3.69 -17.45
C PHE A 288 13.64 -3.73 -16.27
N PHE A 289 13.43 -4.62 -15.29
CA PHE A 289 14.31 -4.69 -14.13
C PHE A 289 15.66 -5.33 -14.46
N THR A 290 15.76 -6.21 -15.45
CA THR A 290 17.05 -6.73 -15.94
C THR A 290 17.87 -5.61 -16.59
N GLU A 291 17.25 -4.73 -17.41
CA GLU A 291 17.91 -3.54 -17.95
C GLU A 291 18.38 -2.61 -16.83
N LEU A 292 17.55 -2.41 -15.80
CA LEU A 292 17.83 -1.47 -14.72
C LEU A 292 18.87 -1.99 -13.72
N LEU A 293 18.83 -3.28 -13.38
CA LEU A 293 19.52 -3.86 -12.20
C LEU A 293 20.49 -4.98 -12.55
N GLY A 294 20.53 -5.45 -13.81
CA GLY A 294 21.28 -6.64 -14.20
C GLY A 294 22.79 -6.60 -13.96
N ASP A 295 23.37 -5.40 -13.85
CA ASP A 295 24.77 -5.15 -13.53
C ASP A 295 25.03 -4.82 -12.05
N ILE A 296 23.98 -4.86 -11.18
CA ILE A 296 24.13 -4.64 -9.73
C ILE A 296 24.55 -5.95 -9.07
N ASP A 297 25.80 -6.02 -8.63
CA ASP A 297 26.45 -7.16 -7.99
C ASP A 297 26.71 -6.95 -6.48
N GLU A 298 26.49 -5.74 -5.98
CA GLU A 298 26.59 -5.41 -4.56
C GLU A 298 25.36 -4.61 -4.08
N PRO A 299 24.81 -4.92 -2.88
CA PRO A 299 23.67 -4.20 -2.34
C PRO A 299 24.04 -2.78 -1.90
N THR A 300 23.05 -1.88 -1.86
CA THR A 300 23.20 -0.60 -1.18
C THR A 300 22.83 -0.77 0.30
N ALA A 301 23.87 -0.76 1.15
CA ALA A 301 23.76 -0.95 2.59
C ALA A 301 24.37 0.26 3.32
N PRO A 302 23.58 1.29 3.65
CA PRO A 302 24.07 2.45 4.41
C PRO A 302 24.68 2.01 5.73
N CYS A 303 25.88 2.51 6.05
CA CYS A 303 26.67 2.14 7.22
C CYS A 303 26.93 0.62 7.37
N GLY A 304 26.82 -0.15 6.29
CA GLY A 304 27.00 -1.60 6.28
C GLY A 304 25.78 -2.39 6.80
N LEU A 305 24.67 -1.74 7.13
CA LEU A 305 23.47 -2.40 7.64
C LEU A 305 22.62 -2.91 6.47
N LEU A 306 22.51 -4.23 6.35
CA LEU A 306 21.74 -4.88 5.27
C LEU A 306 20.57 -5.72 5.82
N ASP A 307 20.47 -5.91 7.13
CA ASP A 307 19.40 -6.72 7.70
C ASP A 307 18.03 -6.01 7.54
N VAL A 308 17.20 -6.61 6.69
CA VAL A 308 15.80 -6.20 6.45
C VAL A 308 14.80 -7.23 6.99
N ARG A 309 15.25 -8.13 7.88
CA ARG A 309 14.43 -9.18 8.50
C ARG A 309 14.06 -8.84 9.93
N GLY A 310 14.60 -7.74 10.47
CA GLY A 310 14.26 -7.23 11.79
C GLY A 310 12.79 -6.83 11.92
N ASP A 311 12.31 -6.72 13.15
CA ASP A 311 10.95 -6.32 13.48
C ASP A 311 10.76 -4.80 13.58
N GLY A 312 11.81 -4.02 13.33
CA GLY A 312 11.82 -2.56 13.45
C GLY A 312 11.68 -2.03 14.89
N SER A 313 11.73 -2.89 15.90
CA SER A 313 11.49 -2.52 17.30
C SER A 313 12.53 -1.59 17.90
N GLN A 314 13.71 -1.56 17.32
CA GLN A 314 14.85 -0.75 17.79
C GLN A 314 14.99 0.58 17.04
N LEU A 315 14.22 0.81 15.97
CA LEU A 315 14.37 2.02 15.16
C LEU A 315 14.07 3.28 15.98
N GLN A 316 14.93 4.28 15.81
CA GLN A 316 14.69 5.62 16.32
C GLN A 316 13.98 6.46 15.27
N THR A 317 12.97 7.20 15.68
CA THR A 317 12.24 8.12 14.79
C THR A 317 12.62 9.56 15.13
N LEU A 318 13.01 10.32 14.11
CA LEU A 318 13.16 11.77 14.14
C LEU A 318 12.17 12.42 13.19
N GLU A 319 11.49 13.45 13.65
CA GLU A 319 10.53 14.20 12.84
C GLU A 319 10.89 15.68 12.85
N ALA A 320 10.87 16.32 11.69
CA ALA A 320 11.03 17.74 11.57
C ALA A 320 10.26 18.31 10.36
N PRO A 321 9.54 19.42 10.55
CA PRO A 321 9.03 20.19 9.43
C PRO A 321 10.19 20.87 8.71
N LEU A 322 10.14 20.93 7.38
CA LEU A 322 11.05 21.77 6.62
C LEU A 322 10.67 23.24 6.76
N ALA A 323 11.67 24.10 6.85
CA ALA A 323 11.46 25.54 6.87
C ALA A 323 10.65 25.98 5.64
N LEU A 324 9.67 26.85 5.84
CA LEU A 324 8.72 27.26 4.78
C LEU A 324 9.40 27.95 3.59
N ASP A 325 10.51 28.67 3.81
CA ASP A 325 11.30 29.26 2.73
C ASP A 325 11.98 28.20 1.88
N LEU A 326 12.54 27.14 2.49
CA LEU A 326 13.10 26.00 1.79
C LEU A 326 12.01 25.24 1.02
N SER A 327 10.87 24.99 1.64
CA SER A 327 9.72 24.34 1.01
C SER A 327 9.25 25.09 -0.24
N ARG A 328 9.16 26.43 -0.18
CA ARG A 328 8.85 27.26 -1.34
C ARG A 328 9.90 27.16 -2.44
N ARG A 329 11.18 27.23 -2.10
CA ARG A 329 12.30 27.10 -3.05
C ARG A 329 12.29 25.72 -3.74
N ILE A 330 12.00 24.63 -3.03
CA ILE A 330 11.87 23.29 -3.60
C ILE A 330 10.76 23.29 -4.65
N ARG A 331 9.58 23.86 -4.36
CA ARG A 331 8.46 23.91 -5.31
C ARG A 331 8.74 24.81 -6.51
N GLU A 332 9.42 25.93 -6.31
CA GLU A 332 9.84 26.83 -7.39
C GLU A 332 10.86 26.15 -8.31
N LEU A 333 11.85 25.46 -7.72
CA LEU A 333 12.85 24.72 -8.48
C LEU A 333 12.23 23.56 -9.27
N SER A 334 11.31 22.81 -8.65
CA SER A 334 10.59 21.72 -9.32
C SER A 334 9.84 22.22 -10.56
N ARG A 335 9.12 23.34 -10.41
CA ARG A 335 8.41 23.95 -11.55
C ARG A 335 9.34 24.49 -12.63
N HIS A 336 10.44 25.12 -12.23
CA HIS A 336 11.43 25.67 -13.17
C HIS A 336 12.15 24.59 -13.98
N LEU A 337 12.41 23.44 -13.36
CA LEU A 337 13.10 22.30 -13.99
C LEU A 337 12.14 21.29 -14.60
N GLU A 338 10.83 21.53 -14.52
CA GLU A 338 9.77 20.64 -15.02
C GLU A 338 9.86 19.21 -14.44
N VAL A 339 10.24 19.09 -13.16
CA VAL A 339 10.30 17.83 -12.42
C VAL A 339 9.36 17.84 -11.22
N SER A 340 9.01 16.67 -10.69
CA SER A 340 8.23 16.61 -9.45
C SER A 340 9.09 16.95 -8.22
N SER A 341 8.46 17.50 -7.15
CA SER A 341 9.14 17.67 -5.86
C SER A 341 9.64 16.33 -5.31
N ALA A 342 8.90 15.24 -5.55
CA ALA A 342 9.33 13.90 -5.22
C ALA A 342 10.70 13.55 -5.81
N SER A 343 10.96 13.94 -7.07
CA SER A 343 12.27 13.66 -7.72
C SER A 343 13.44 14.34 -7.03
N LEU A 344 13.21 15.56 -6.49
CA LEU A 344 14.23 16.27 -5.70
C LEU A 344 14.53 15.55 -4.38
N PHE A 345 13.50 15.08 -3.68
CA PHE A 345 13.67 14.30 -2.45
C PHE A 345 14.33 12.95 -2.71
N HIS A 346 13.98 12.25 -3.80
CA HIS A 346 14.65 11.00 -4.17
C HIS A 346 16.12 11.19 -4.49
N LEU A 347 16.49 12.26 -5.22
CA LEU A 347 17.88 12.58 -5.48
C LEU A 347 18.63 12.97 -4.20
N ALA A 348 18.02 13.80 -3.33
CA ALA A 348 18.61 14.16 -2.05
C ALA A 348 18.86 12.93 -1.16
N TRP A 349 17.88 12.01 -1.10
CA TRP A 349 18.05 10.74 -0.39
C TRP A 349 19.15 9.87 -1.00
N ALA A 350 19.21 9.76 -2.32
CA ALA A 350 20.29 9.05 -3.01
C ALA A 350 21.68 9.62 -2.65
N LEU A 351 21.83 10.94 -2.53
CA LEU A 351 23.08 11.58 -2.10
C LEU A 351 23.46 11.20 -0.66
N VAL A 352 22.49 11.16 0.26
CA VAL A 352 22.69 10.68 1.63
C VAL A 352 23.14 9.23 1.63
N LEU A 353 22.42 8.36 0.90
CA LEU A 353 22.75 6.95 0.80
C LEU A 353 24.13 6.73 0.15
N GLY A 354 24.47 7.50 -0.88
CA GLY A 354 25.80 7.45 -1.49
C GLY A 354 26.91 7.78 -0.51
N LYS A 355 26.70 8.77 0.35
CA LYS A 355 27.67 9.16 1.39
C LYS A 355 27.79 8.13 2.50
N THR A 356 26.68 7.56 2.94
CA THR A 356 26.63 6.60 4.05
C THR A 356 27.02 5.17 3.64
N SER A 357 26.95 4.83 2.34
CA SER A 357 27.38 3.55 1.78
C SER A 357 28.74 3.63 1.06
N GLY A 358 29.30 4.84 0.83
CA GLY A 358 30.53 5.04 0.09
C GLY A 358 30.43 4.71 -1.41
N ARG A 359 29.25 4.89 -2.02
CA ARG A 359 28.94 4.49 -3.40
C ARG A 359 28.45 5.66 -4.24
N ASP A 360 28.78 5.66 -5.53
CA ASP A 360 28.28 6.63 -6.52
C ASP A 360 27.13 6.07 -7.37
N ASP A 361 26.77 4.79 -7.18
CA ASP A 361 25.63 4.12 -7.79
C ASP A 361 24.86 3.43 -6.68
N VAL A 362 23.67 3.95 -6.39
CA VAL A 362 22.87 3.52 -5.25
C VAL A 362 21.50 3.01 -5.68
N VAL A 363 21.04 1.95 -5.02
CA VAL A 363 19.69 1.41 -5.18
C VAL A 363 18.99 1.48 -3.84
N PHE A 364 17.76 1.96 -3.83
CA PHE A 364 16.91 1.98 -2.64
C PHE A 364 15.45 1.77 -3.01
N GLY A 365 14.63 1.37 -2.03
CA GLY A 365 13.21 1.21 -2.25
C GLY A 365 12.50 2.56 -2.34
N THR A 366 11.66 2.72 -3.34
CA THR A 366 10.68 3.82 -3.40
C THR A 366 9.29 3.24 -3.25
N VAL A 367 8.47 3.88 -2.40
CA VAL A 367 7.08 3.48 -2.23
C VAL A 367 6.25 4.10 -3.35
N MET A 368 5.66 3.24 -4.18
CA MET A 368 4.74 3.62 -5.25
C MET A 368 3.32 3.74 -4.70
N PHE A 369 2.57 4.73 -5.15
CA PHE A 369 1.25 5.04 -4.59
C PHE A 369 0.15 4.05 -5.00
N GLY A 370 0.29 3.37 -6.15
CA GLY A 370 -0.62 2.33 -6.64
C GLY A 370 -1.99 2.82 -7.09
N ARG A 371 -2.31 4.09 -6.90
CA ARG A 371 -3.61 4.70 -7.26
C ARG A 371 -3.54 5.57 -8.52
N LEU A 372 -2.34 5.80 -9.07
CA LEU A 372 -2.11 6.73 -10.17
C LEU A 372 -2.62 6.22 -11.52
N LEU A 373 -2.65 4.90 -11.71
CA LEU A 373 -3.18 4.26 -12.94
C LEU A 373 -4.71 4.11 -12.92
N GLY A 374 -5.38 4.58 -11.86
CA GLY A 374 -6.82 4.50 -11.69
C GLY A 374 -7.56 5.76 -12.15
N THR A 375 -8.87 5.61 -12.35
CA THR A 375 -9.82 6.73 -12.47
C THR A 375 -9.89 7.50 -11.15
N ALA A 376 -10.54 8.68 -11.13
CA ALA A 376 -10.86 9.41 -9.90
C ALA A 376 -11.55 8.51 -8.84
N GLU A 377 -12.18 7.44 -9.28
CA GLU A 377 -12.83 6.42 -8.44
C GLU A 377 -11.82 5.54 -7.66
N ALA A 378 -10.64 5.24 -8.21
CA ALA A 378 -9.60 4.50 -7.48
C ALA A 378 -9.05 5.32 -6.29
N ALA A 379 -9.11 6.65 -6.40
CA ALA A 379 -8.79 7.54 -5.30
C ALA A 379 -9.75 7.39 -4.11
N THR A 380 -10.94 6.81 -4.29
CA THR A 380 -11.96 6.64 -3.24
C THR A 380 -12.01 5.23 -2.65
N ALA A 381 -11.31 4.24 -3.19
CA ALA A 381 -11.28 2.88 -2.68
C ALA A 381 -10.41 2.74 -1.42
N MET A 382 -10.80 1.83 -0.51
CA MET A 382 -9.96 1.40 0.62
C MET A 382 -9.18 0.14 0.27
N GLY A 383 -7.99 -0.02 0.83
CA GLY A 383 -7.16 -1.19 0.65
C GLY A 383 -5.66 -0.92 0.76
N LEU A 384 -4.86 -1.91 0.43
CA LEU A 384 -3.41 -1.80 0.28
C LEU A 384 -3.09 -1.58 -1.20
N PHE A 385 -2.89 -0.34 -1.59
CA PHE A 385 -2.58 0.01 -3.00
C PHE A 385 -1.09 0.25 -3.23
N ILE A 386 -0.35 0.61 -2.20
CA ILE A 386 1.08 0.89 -2.30
C ILE A 386 1.87 -0.36 -2.69
N ASN A 387 3.02 -0.14 -3.30
CA ASN A 387 4.03 -1.17 -3.55
C ASN A 387 5.42 -0.57 -3.40
N THR A 388 6.42 -1.39 -3.12
CA THR A 388 7.81 -0.95 -3.01
C THR A 388 8.59 -1.47 -4.21
N LEU A 389 9.26 -0.56 -4.92
CA LEU A 389 10.08 -0.88 -6.08
C LEU A 389 11.50 -0.32 -5.94
N PRO A 390 12.52 -0.96 -6.53
CA PRO A 390 13.88 -0.44 -6.54
C PRO A 390 13.99 0.77 -7.45
N LEU A 391 14.57 1.84 -6.94
CA LEU A 391 15.02 3.01 -7.68
C LEU A 391 16.54 3.06 -7.67
N ARG A 392 17.17 3.09 -8.85
CA ARG A 392 18.62 3.21 -9.01
C ARG A 392 18.98 4.65 -9.38
N VAL A 393 19.93 5.24 -8.68
CA VAL A 393 20.43 6.58 -8.95
C VAL A 393 21.95 6.57 -9.08
N ARG A 394 22.45 7.03 -10.23
CA ARG A 394 23.89 7.22 -10.48
C ARG A 394 24.28 8.65 -10.11
N LEU A 395 25.24 8.78 -9.17
CA LEU A 395 25.69 10.05 -8.61
C LEU A 395 26.94 10.60 -9.26
N ALA A 396 27.67 9.76 -10.02
CA ALA A 396 28.89 10.17 -10.75
C ALA A 396 28.62 10.98 -12.04
N VAL A 397 27.53 11.75 -12.04
CA VAL A 397 27.12 12.64 -13.14
C VAL A 397 26.77 14.02 -12.58
N PRO A 398 26.68 15.08 -13.42
CA PRO A 398 26.23 16.39 -12.95
C PRO A 398 24.84 16.30 -12.28
N VAL A 399 24.63 17.05 -11.18
CA VAL A 399 23.40 17.03 -10.38
C VAL A 399 22.13 17.24 -11.22
N ALA A 400 22.19 18.18 -12.19
CA ALA A 400 21.05 18.42 -13.07
C ALA A 400 20.73 17.22 -13.98
N GLN A 401 21.73 16.43 -14.35
CA GLN A 401 21.54 15.19 -15.11
C GLN A 401 20.96 14.11 -14.19
N ALA A 402 21.56 13.89 -13.01
CA ALA A 402 21.03 12.93 -12.02
C ALA A 402 19.56 13.19 -11.68
N LEU A 403 19.17 14.48 -11.57
CA LEU A 403 17.78 14.85 -11.29
C LEU A 403 16.84 14.48 -12.46
N ARG A 404 17.23 14.78 -13.69
CA ARG A 404 16.42 14.41 -14.87
C ARG A 404 16.29 12.90 -15.01
N ASP A 405 17.38 12.15 -14.80
CA ASP A 405 17.39 10.70 -14.88
C ASP A 405 16.52 10.09 -13.78
N THR A 406 16.59 10.62 -12.55
CA THR A 406 15.74 10.19 -11.43
C THR A 406 14.27 10.45 -11.74
N HIS A 407 13.92 11.64 -12.27
CA HIS A 407 12.56 11.98 -12.66
C HIS A 407 12.02 11.06 -13.78
N GLY A 408 12.84 10.81 -14.81
CA GLY A 408 12.52 9.91 -15.92
C GLY A 408 12.31 8.48 -15.44
N LEU A 409 13.16 7.98 -14.53
CA LEU A 409 13.02 6.64 -13.98
C LEU A 409 11.78 6.50 -13.08
N LEU A 410 11.48 7.48 -12.22
CA LEU A 410 10.24 7.50 -11.42
C LEU A 410 9.01 7.46 -12.33
N SER A 411 9.03 8.18 -13.45
CA SER A 411 7.94 8.15 -14.42
C SER A 411 7.79 6.79 -15.11
N ARG A 412 8.89 6.11 -15.43
CA ARG A 412 8.88 4.73 -15.99
C ARG A 412 8.38 3.73 -14.96
N LEU A 413 8.79 3.84 -13.68
CA LEU A 413 8.37 2.95 -12.60
C LEU A 413 6.84 2.93 -12.37
N ILE A 414 6.12 4.02 -12.70
CA ILE A 414 4.66 4.05 -12.60
C ILE A 414 4.02 2.95 -13.44
N ALA A 415 4.53 2.65 -14.63
CA ALA A 415 4.02 1.57 -15.46
C ALA A 415 4.29 0.17 -14.84
N HIS A 416 5.29 0.07 -13.97
CA HIS A 416 5.70 -1.14 -13.29
C HIS A 416 5.25 -1.20 -11.82
N GLU A 417 4.37 -0.31 -11.38
CA GLU A 417 3.97 -0.20 -9.96
C GLU A 417 3.38 -1.48 -9.36
N GLN A 418 2.92 -2.42 -10.20
CA GLN A 418 2.39 -3.71 -9.78
C GLN A 418 3.41 -4.86 -9.86
N ALA A 419 4.68 -4.58 -10.15
CA ALA A 419 5.72 -5.61 -10.19
C ALA A 419 6.05 -6.13 -8.77
N PRO A 420 6.21 -7.44 -8.59
CA PRO A 420 6.71 -7.98 -7.32
C PRO A 420 8.16 -7.54 -7.06
N LEU A 421 8.44 -7.03 -5.85
CA LEU A 421 9.81 -6.69 -5.45
C LEU A 421 10.79 -7.88 -5.60
N GLY A 422 10.31 -9.09 -5.26
CA GLY A 422 11.11 -10.30 -5.42
C GLY A 422 11.49 -10.61 -6.87
N LEU A 423 10.66 -10.23 -7.86
CA LEU A 423 11.03 -10.31 -9.26
C LEU A 423 12.16 -9.33 -9.59
N ALA A 424 12.02 -8.07 -9.18
CA ALA A 424 13.06 -7.07 -9.40
C ALA A 424 14.41 -7.47 -8.77
N GLN A 425 14.39 -8.03 -7.56
CA GLN A 425 15.60 -8.55 -6.90
C GLN A 425 16.26 -9.68 -7.70
N ARG A 426 15.50 -10.63 -8.24
CA ARG A 426 16.04 -11.72 -9.10
C ARG A 426 16.63 -11.24 -10.42
N CYS A 427 16.28 -10.04 -10.87
CA CYS A 427 16.83 -9.42 -12.08
C CYS A 427 18.21 -8.76 -11.86
N SER A 428 18.72 -8.69 -10.64
CA SER A 428 20.07 -8.21 -10.32
C SER A 428 21.10 -9.34 -10.41
N ALA A 429 22.39 -8.98 -10.40
CA ALA A 429 23.49 -9.95 -10.31
C ALA A 429 23.79 -10.41 -8.88
N LEU A 430 22.99 -10.02 -7.88
CA LEU A 430 23.15 -10.42 -6.50
C LEU A 430 22.82 -11.92 -6.30
N PRO A 431 23.48 -12.58 -5.36
CA PRO A 431 23.12 -13.95 -4.94
C PRO A 431 21.67 -14.01 -4.46
N ASN A 432 20.96 -15.08 -4.81
CA ASN A 432 19.59 -15.31 -4.37
C ASN A 432 19.43 -15.19 -2.86
N GLY A 433 18.43 -14.45 -2.41
CA GLY A 433 18.15 -14.22 -1.00
C GLY A 433 18.91 -13.07 -0.35
N THR A 434 19.79 -12.38 -1.10
CA THR A 434 20.43 -11.14 -0.68
C THR A 434 19.48 -9.97 -0.92
N ALA A 435 19.26 -9.12 0.08
CA ALA A 435 18.48 -7.91 -0.09
C ALA A 435 19.23 -6.94 -1.03
N LEU A 436 18.51 -6.36 -2.00
CA LEU A 436 19.08 -5.42 -2.95
C LEU A 436 19.44 -4.08 -2.29
N PHE A 437 18.71 -3.71 -1.26
CA PHE A 437 18.88 -2.47 -0.49
C PHE A 437 18.31 -2.64 0.91
N SER A 438 18.71 -1.75 1.82
CA SER A 438 18.19 -1.66 3.18
C SER A 438 17.60 -0.27 3.52
N ALA A 439 17.39 0.55 2.49
CA ALA A 439 16.85 1.90 2.65
C ALA A 439 15.58 2.10 1.83
N LEU A 440 14.60 2.84 2.39
CA LEU A 440 13.37 3.22 1.73
C LEU A 440 13.21 4.75 1.67
N LEU A 441 12.48 5.21 0.66
CA LEU A 441 11.87 6.53 0.65
C LEU A 441 10.37 6.41 0.37
N ASN A 442 9.56 6.99 1.25
CA ASN A 442 8.11 7.09 1.12
C ASN A 442 7.71 8.55 0.96
N TYR A 443 7.36 8.97 -0.27
CA TYR A 443 6.86 10.30 -0.54
C TYR A 443 5.33 10.28 -0.59
N ARG A 444 4.70 10.96 0.38
CA ARG A 444 3.25 10.98 0.57
C ARG A 444 2.67 12.35 0.27
N HIS A 445 1.56 12.40 -0.45
CA HIS A 445 0.75 13.60 -0.54
C HIS A 445 -0.29 13.55 0.57
N SER A 446 -0.07 14.31 1.63
CA SER A 446 -1.06 14.53 2.67
C SER A 446 -1.85 15.80 2.30
N THR A 447 -3.16 15.73 2.25
CA THR A 447 -3.94 16.96 2.10
C THR A 447 -3.67 17.86 3.30
N ALA A 448 -3.43 19.16 3.06
CA ALA A 448 -3.11 20.18 4.07
C ALA A 448 -4.16 20.33 5.20
N GLN A 449 -5.22 19.57 5.17
CA GLN A 449 -6.19 19.38 6.23
C GLN A 449 -5.81 18.19 7.14
N GLY A 450 -4.51 17.95 7.33
CA GLY A 450 -3.92 16.93 8.22
C GLY A 450 -4.27 17.02 9.70
N HIS A 451 -5.41 17.59 10.02
CA HIS A 451 -6.13 17.29 11.24
C HIS A 451 -7.13 16.19 10.89
N ALA A 452 -6.82 14.94 11.28
CA ALA A 452 -7.88 13.96 11.43
C ALA A 452 -9.09 14.69 12.01
N PRO A 453 -10.31 14.52 11.44
CA PRO A 453 -11.47 15.22 11.94
C PRO A 453 -11.51 15.01 13.45
N VAL A 454 -11.43 16.14 14.21
CA VAL A 454 -11.45 16.09 15.67
C VAL A 454 -12.83 15.53 16.03
N LEU A 455 -12.85 14.26 16.40
CA LEU A 455 -14.06 13.65 16.93
C LEU A 455 -14.23 14.20 18.34
N ASP A 456 -15.37 14.86 18.57
CA ASP A 456 -15.69 15.49 19.87
C ASP A 456 -15.61 14.45 21.00
N GLY A 457 -14.78 14.75 22.02
CA GLY A 457 -14.55 13.85 23.16
C GLY A 457 -13.69 12.62 22.83
N MET A 458 -12.90 12.67 21.75
CA MET A 458 -11.86 11.70 21.44
C MET A 458 -10.50 12.39 21.26
N GLN A 459 -9.46 11.79 21.81
CA GLN A 459 -8.08 12.25 21.68
C GLN A 459 -7.18 11.10 21.21
N VAL A 460 -6.30 11.36 20.25
CA VAL A 460 -5.23 10.45 19.88
C VAL A 460 -4.07 10.63 20.85
N LEU A 461 -3.69 9.58 21.57
CA LEU A 461 -2.60 9.60 22.56
C LEU A 461 -1.28 9.10 21.97
N GLY A 462 -1.28 8.59 20.75
CA GLY A 462 -0.10 8.13 20.04
C GLY A 462 -0.39 6.90 19.18
N GLY A 463 0.50 6.64 18.27
CA GLY A 463 0.53 5.47 17.39
C GLY A 463 1.95 5.29 16.89
N GLU A 464 2.26 4.12 16.37
CA GLU A 464 3.58 3.81 15.85
C GLU A 464 3.41 3.12 14.49
N GLU A 465 4.06 3.67 13.46
CA GLU A 465 4.31 2.99 12.20
C GLU A 465 5.71 2.39 12.25
N ARG A 466 5.86 1.11 11.97
CA ARG A 466 7.15 0.43 11.96
C ARG A 466 7.47 -0.08 10.57
N THR A 467 8.76 -0.21 10.31
CA THR A 467 9.28 -0.82 9.10
C THR A 467 10.39 -1.80 9.46
N ASN A 468 10.58 -2.80 8.63
CA ASN A 468 11.70 -3.73 8.73
C ASN A 468 12.99 -3.18 8.09
N TYR A 469 12.93 -2.00 7.46
CA TYR A 469 14.09 -1.38 6.84
C TYR A 469 14.85 -0.51 7.83
N PRO A 470 16.17 -0.70 8.02
CA PRO A 470 16.97 0.06 8.98
C PRO A 470 17.13 1.54 8.64
N PHE A 471 16.83 1.94 7.40
CA PHE A 471 16.80 3.33 6.95
C PHE A 471 15.49 3.61 6.20
N ASN A 472 14.62 4.41 6.78
CA ASN A 472 13.37 4.79 6.14
C ASN A 472 13.13 6.29 6.26
N LEU A 473 13.06 6.99 5.13
CA LEU A 473 12.67 8.40 5.07
C LEU A 473 11.25 8.51 4.53
N SER A 474 10.35 9.08 5.33
CA SER A 474 9.05 9.53 4.88
C SER A 474 9.06 11.04 4.65
N VAL A 475 8.49 11.48 3.55
CA VAL A 475 8.30 12.87 3.19
C VAL A 475 6.81 13.13 3.01
N ASP A 476 6.23 13.96 3.89
CA ASP A 476 4.84 14.38 3.79
C ASP A 476 4.77 15.71 3.06
N ASP A 477 4.17 15.71 1.88
CA ASP A 477 3.84 16.92 1.12
C ASP A 477 2.50 17.46 1.59
N LEU A 478 2.54 18.55 2.35
CA LEU A 478 1.39 19.19 2.99
C LEU A 478 0.73 20.26 2.12
N GLY A 479 1.13 20.35 0.85
CA GLY A 479 0.62 21.38 -0.08
C GLY A 479 1.41 22.69 -0.03
N ASP A 480 1.61 23.30 1.10
CA ASP A 480 2.41 24.54 1.30
C ASP A 480 3.80 24.26 1.90
N GLY A 481 3.94 23.23 2.70
CA GLY A 481 5.16 22.79 3.35
C GLY A 481 5.48 21.33 3.13
N PHE A 482 6.61 20.88 3.70
CA PHE A 482 6.98 19.48 3.80
C PHE A 482 7.33 19.14 5.25
N SER A 483 7.01 17.90 5.67
CA SER A 483 7.49 17.31 6.91
C SER A 483 8.31 16.07 6.60
N LEU A 484 9.39 15.87 7.35
CA LEU A 484 10.25 14.69 7.22
C LEU A 484 10.13 13.83 8.47
N SER A 485 10.03 12.52 8.27
CA SER A 485 10.13 11.52 9.34
C SER A 485 11.18 10.50 8.95
N LEU A 486 12.27 10.42 9.72
CA LEU A 486 13.36 9.47 9.52
C LEU A 486 13.29 8.39 10.59
N GLN A 487 13.18 7.14 10.17
CA GLN A 487 13.35 5.97 11.02
C GLN A 487 14.69 5.32 10.71
N ILE A 488 15.51 5.12 11.73
CA ILE A 488 16.89 4.65 11.55
C ILE A 488 17.31 3.73 12.69
N ASP A 489 18.14 2.75 12.36
CA ASP A 489 18.76 1.87 13.34
C ASP A 489 19.64 2.68 14.30
N PRO A 490 19.49 2.50 15.63
CA PRO A 490 20.23 3.26 16.64
C PRO A 490 21.75 3.05 16.58
N LEU A 491 22.22 1.97 15.96
CA LEU A 491 23.67 1.72 15.76
C LEU A 491 24.33 2.82 14.93
N VAL A 492 23.56 3.49 14.06
CA VAL A 492 24.07 4.59 13.22
C VAL A 492 23.94 5.94 13.93
N GLY A 493 22.89 6.10 14.74
CA GLY A 493 22.46 7.40 15.27
C GLY A 493 21.74 8.22 14.21
N ALA A 494 20.60 8.78 14.56
CA ALA A 494 19.75 9.48 13.60
C ALA A 494 20.26 10.91 13.27
N ALA A 495 20.88 11.59 14.21
CA ALA A 495 21.30 12.98 14.05
C ALA A 495 22.29 13.26 12.89
N PRO A 496 23.27 12.38 12.56
CA PRO A 496 24.15 12.62 11.42
C PRO A 496 23.50 12.42 10.04
N VAL A 497 22.34 11.74 9.98
CA VAL A 497 21.63 11.43 8.74
C VAL A 497 20.51 12.42 8.48
N PHE A 498 19.89 12.94 9.54
CA PHE A 498 18.80 13.93 9.50
C PHE A 498 19.33 15.35 9.44
#